data_031bce68a8d578e0a381d88221bb0015
#
_entry.id   031bce68a8d578e0a381d88221bb0015
#
_cell.length_a   1.000
_cell.length_b   1.000
_cell.length_c   1.000
_cell.angle_alpha   90.00
_cell.angle_beta   90.00
_cell.angle_gamma   90.00
#
_symmetry.space_group_name_H-M   'P 1'
#
loop_
_entity.id
_entity.type
_entity.pdbx_description
1 polymer ?
#
loop_
_entity_poly.entity_id
_entity_poly.type
_entity_poly.pdbx_seq_one_letter_code
_entity_poly.pdbx_strand_id
1 'polypeptide(L)'
;MRSGYRLLSLLTAFAAGCPAGCLTGCGGSEDAERLLSPSGPKVDASVDAASDASLPQDAGPGDAVAEHPAPEPTLGDLVVDANRNGALEPWAYDEQAFENTWNESYGAVLLANVDDDDEDGVGDHLDDIVNGPQDVPDLARIRLVGYDDVPEGAVGTIRIDAASVPWVRVYRVQGDAFVLQDPARIEVSSADLAQGLEFVIEARFFTVSLAPDAWTGFVDIEHEVTNQGVELARDSVRMRVAPLVFMHNLMKTDRIWVGDFDHAFVTGVKHAAQAAGVPVEVLEYEAAGYEDNQHDQWTQDHFEMGYTSMPGPDGLHTMLVAFRTPRVKRTSADVVFVEFLGPDFGAIHVHATPYDDATRSLDSTGNWDTVPPHEAHGVSYPHGRFILGSVPERHPDPVAEDFVEAQRVQPMLRVDTSWLSVGHVDEYLSFVPADNARGWQMLFARPALAVKMLEQLQAQGQGDARMHEGKWWWWGPAERSVDEVLADADLMATNQEDQVILDGILAQLKDELALGEDEVTYMPFLEFAISGGSVAYQPGSVNLLHFDRHVLVADPFGPEVGGADIFKQDLDTRLGELGLTVHYVDDWDTYHRNNGETHCATNALRVVPDDDAWWEAGR
;
A
#
# COMPACT_ATOMS: atom_id res chain seq x y z
N MET A 1 7.48 -29.05 25.40
CA MET A 1 6.82 -30.01 24.51
C MET A 1 6.46 -29.20 23.27
N ARG A 2 7.22 -29.36 22.22
CA ARG A 2 7.08 -28.52 21.01
C ARG A 2 6.02 -29.15 20.12
N SER A 3 4.89 -28.48 19.97
CA SER A 3 3.87 -28.81 18.99
C SER A 3 4.27 -28.15 17.66
N GLY A 4 4.42 -28.94 16.62
CA GLY A 4 4.78 -28.43 15.30
C GLY A 4 3.59 -27.74 14.66
N TYR A 5 3.71 -26.47 14.42
CA TYR A 5 2.74 -25.68 13.67
C TYR A 5 2.84 -26.03 12.18
N ARG A 6 1.78 -26.54 11.63
CA ARG A 6 1.57 -26.57 10.18
C ARG A 6 0.88 -25.26 9.81
N LEU A 7 1.62 -24.33 9.20
CA LEU A 7 1.01 -23.22 8.47
C LEU A 7 0.06 -23.80 7.40
N LEU A 8 -1.22 -23.60 7.60
CA LEU A 8 -2.21 -23.76 6.54
C LEU A 8 -2.34 -22.40 5.86
N SER A 9 -1.67 -22.23 4.73
CA SER A 9 -1.97 -21.15 3.79
C SER A 9 -3.37 -21.40 3.24
N LEU A 10 -4.37 -20.74 3.79
CA LEU A 10 -5.74 -20.75 3.29
C LEU A 10 -6.03 -19.39 2.64
N LEU A 11 -5.46 -19.17 1.45
CA LEU A 11 -6.10 -18.37 0.43
C LEU A 11 -6.46 -19.31 -0.73
N THR A 12 -7.51 -20.09 -0.53
CA THR A 12 -8.18 -20.78 -1.64
C THR A 12 -8.94 -19.72 -2.41
N ALA A 13 -8.40 -19.30 -3.55
CA ALA A 13 -9.16 -18.57 -4.54
C ALA A 13 -10.47 -19.33 -4.82
N PHE A 14 -11.60 -18.71 -4.58
CA PHE A 14 -12.89 -19.19 -5.04
C PHE A 14 -12.93 -19.06 -6.56
N ALA A 15 -12.46 -20.09 -7.26
CA ALA A 15 -12.80 -20.28 -8.65
C ALA A 15 -14.23 -20.84 -8.71
N ALA A 16 -15.14 -20.03 -9.21
CA ALA A 16 -16.51 -20.43 -9.50
C ALA A 16 -16.51 -21.66 -10.42
N GLY A 17 -17.11 -22.75 -9.96
CA GLY A 17 -17.24 -23.99 -10.69
C GLY A 17 -18.11 -23.85 -11.92
N CYS A 18 -17.56 -24.14 -13.09
CA CYS A 18 -18.34 -24.58 -14.24
C CYS A 18 -18.47 -26.09 -14.26
N PRO A 19 -19.65 -26.65 -14.50
CA PRO A 19 -19.82 -28.10 -14.57
C PRO A 19 -19.27 -28.67 -15.87
N ALA A 20 -18.50 -29.75 -15.72
CA ALA A 20 -18.01 -30.55 -16.83
C ALA A 20 -19.12 -31.24 -17.61
N GLY A 21 -19.04 -31.14 -18.92
CA GLY A 21 -19.82 -31.99 -19.81
C GLY A 21 -19.54 -31.80 -21.29
N CYS A 22 -18.96 -32.84 -21.83
CA CYS A 22 -18.92 -33.32 -23.23
C CYS A 22 -17.67 -33.11 -24.07
N LEU A 23 -17.10 -34.28 -24.27
CA LEU A 23 -16.09 -34.73 -25.23
C LEU A 23 -16.51 -34.58 -26.71
N THR A 24 -15.48 -34.52 -27.52
CA THR A 24 -15.21 -35.08 -28.85
C THR A 24 -15.07 -34.10 -30.02
N GLY A 25 -13.90 -34.25 -30.67
CA GLY A 25 -13.85 -34.24 -32.14
C GLY A 25 -12.83 -33.32 -32.81
N CYS A 26 -11.65 -33.86 -33.04
CA CYS A 26 -10.74 -33.82 -34.22
C CYS A 26 -10.81 -32.68 -35.27
N GLY A 27 -9.58 -32.24 -35.64
CA GLY A 27 -9.20 -31.90 -37.04
C GLY A 27 -8.84 -30.42 -37.24
N GLY A 28 -7.59 -30.09 -37.35
CA GLY A 28 -6.65 -30.08 -38.40
C GLY A 28 -6.62 -28.83 -39.28
N SER A 29 -5.38 -28.32 -39.43
CA SER A 29 -4.81 -27.49 -40.54
C SER A 29 -4.95 -25.97 -40.50
N GLU A 30 -3.79 -25.32 -40.27
CA GLU A 30 -3.05 -24.41 -41.17
C GLU A 30 -3.88 -23.40 -41.98
N ASP A 31 -3.63 -22.14 -41.76
CA ASP A 31 -2.94 -21.25 -42.71
C ASP A 31 -2.79 -19.81 -42.17
N ALA A 32 -1.69 -19.27 -42.58
CA ALA A 32 -1.03 -18.03 -42.29
C ALA A 32 -1.72 -16.75 -42.83
N GLU A 33 -1.24 -15.64 -42.24
CA GLU A 33 -1.04 -14.31 -42.81
C GLU A 33 -2.21 -13.52 -43.42
N ARG A 34 -2.50 -12.37 -42.82
CA ARG A 34 -2.31 -11.05 -43.43
C ARG A 34 -3.01 -9.87 -42.72
N LEU A 35 -2.17 -8.91 -42.38
CA LEU A 35 -2.25 -7.47 -42.69
C LEU A 35 -3.19 -6.53 -41.89
N LEU A 36 -2.47 -5.67 -41.10
CA LEU A 36 -2.52 -4.18 -41.07
C LEU A 36 -3.89 -3.45 -41.01
N SER A 37 -4.14 -2.86 -39.84
CA SER A 37 -4.54 -1.45 -39.51
C SER A 37 -5.37 -0.60 -40.50
N PRO A 38 -5.88 0.55 -40.01
CA PRO A 38 -6.81 0.83 -38.92
C PRO A 38 -8.03 1.63 -39.42
N SER A 39 -9.16 1.46 -38.82
CA SER A 39 -10.18 2.52 -38.73
C SER A 39 -11.31 2.10 -37.81
N GLY A 40 -11.33 2.68 -36.60
CA GLY A 40 -12.45 2.57 -35.69
C GLY A 40 -13.53 3.60 -36.04
N PRO A 41 -14.80 3.25 -35.91
CA PRO A 41 -15.86 4.25 -35.99
C PRO A 41 -15.98 4.98 -34.63
N LYS A 42 -16.08 6.31 -34.72
CA LYS A 42 -16.53 7.17 -33.63
C LYS A 42 -17.94 6.76 -33.25
N VAL A 43 -18.14 6.41 -32.00
CA VAL A 43 -19.48 6.28 -31.43
C VAL A 43 -19.86 7.61 -30.81
N ASP A 44 -20.85 8.27 -31.37
CA ASP A 44 -21.53 9.42 -30.79
C ASP A 44 -22.27 8.94 -29.54
N ALA A 45 -21.89 9.48 -28.39
CA ALA A 45 -22.63 9.31 -27.16
C ALA A 45 -23.68 10.42 -27.06
N SER A 46 -24.89 10.11 -27.49
CA SER A 46 -26.09 10.81 -27.03
C SER A 46 -26.86 9.86 -26.13
N VAL A 47 -26.75 10.05 -24.83
CA VAL A 47 -27.64 9.42 -23.85
C VAL A 47 -28.59 10.48 -23.34
N ASP A 48 -29.87 10.27 -23.58
CA ASP A 48 -30.98 11.09 -23.14
C ASP A 48 -30.98 11.26 -21.62
N ALA A 49 -31.09 12.52 -21.23
CA ALA A 49 -31.33 12.94 -19.86
C ALA A 49 -32.76 12.56 -19.45
N ALA A 50 -32.88 11.70 -18.45
CA ALA A 50 -34.14 11.54 -17.70
C ALA A 50 -34.03 12.34 -16.39
N SER A 51 -34.79 13.42 -16.39
CA SER A 51 -35.39 14.24 -15.33
C SER A 51 -34.90 14.07 -13.88
N ASP A 52 -34.08 15.01 -13.48
CA ASP A 52 -34.32 16.12 -12.55
C ASP A 52 -35.15 15.78 -11.30
N ALA A 53 -34.42 15.38 -10.23
CA ALA A 53 -34.75 15.75 -8.87
C ALA A 53 -33.62 16.66 -8.41
N SER A 54 -33.91 17.95 -8.33
CA SER A 54 -33.00 19.00 -7.90
C SER A 54 -32.47 18.72 -6.51
N LEU A 55 -31.18 18.36 -6.44
CA LEU A 55 -30.38 18.39 -5.22
C LEU A 55 -30.25 19.85 -4.74
N PRO A 56 -30.28 20.11 -3.43
CA PRO A 56 -29.94 21.43 -2.90
C PRO A 56 -28.48 21.75 -3.23
N GLN A 57 -28.23 22.92 -3.82
CA GLN A 57 -26.90 23.41 -4.11
C GLN A 57 -26.21 23.88 -2.81
N ASP A 58 -24.95 23.48 -2.69
CA ASP A 58 -23.85 24.08 -1.92
C ASP A 58 -24.20 24.86 -0.63
N ALA A 59 -24.00 24.22 0.51
CA ALA A 59 -23.63 24.93 1.73
C ALA A 59 -22.10 25.09 1.76
N GLY A 60 -21.63 26.33 1.61
CA GLY A 60 -20.23 26.68 1.82
C GLY A 60 -19.83 26.51 3.30
N PRO A 61 -18.53 26.42 3.63
CA PRO A 61 -18.08 26.25 5.00
C PRO A 61 -18.44 27.47 5.83
N GLY A 62 -19.51 27.37 6.66
CA GLY A 62 -19.93 28.42 7.56
C GLY A 62 -21.43 28.58 7.78
N ASP A 63 -22.28 27.87 7.08
CA ASP A 63 -23.72 27.88 7.35
C ASP A 63 -24.02 26.94 8.54
N ALA A 64 -24.57 27.52 9.61
CA ALA A 64 -25.11 26.76 10.72
C ALA A 64 -26.09 25.72 10.15
N VAL A 65 -25.83 24.43 10.40
CA VAL A 65 -26.73 23.32 10.06
C VAL A 65 -28.11 23.69 10.61
N ALA A 66 -29.11 23.83 9.74
CA ALA A 66 -30.48 24.02 10.17
C ALA A 66 -30.80 22.87 11.12
N GLU A 67 -31.26 23.18 12.35
CA GLU A 67 -31.71 22.14 13.29
C GLU A 67 -32.89 21.42 12.62
N HIS A 68 -32.61 20.27 12.02
CA HIS A 68 -33.63 19.34 11.56
C HIS A 68 -34.26 18.67 12.79
N PRO A 69 -35.59 18.50 12.84
CA PRO A 69 -36.22 17.78 13.93
C PRO A 69 -35.68 16.34 13.92
N ALA A 70 -35.47 15.81 15.13
CA ALA A 70 -35.13 14.40 15.29
C ALA A 70 -36.14 13.52 14.53
N PRO A 71 -35.69 12.53 13.76
CA PRO A 71 -36.60 11.61 13.08
C PRO A 71 -37.40 10.81 14.10
N GLU A 72 -38.64 10.46 13.75
CA GLU A 72 -39.43 9.52 14.54
C GLU A 72 -39.06 8.10 14.13
N PRO A 73 -38.86 7.16 15.08
CA PRO A 73 -38.53 5.80 14.74
C PRO A 73 -39.64 5.14 13.93
N THR A 74 -39.27 4.38 12.94
CA THR A 74 -40.19 3.58 12.13
C THR A 74 -40.08 2.08 12.49
N LEU A 75 -41.09 1.30 12.14
CA LEU A 75 -41.05 -0.14 12.37
C LEU A 75 -39.92 -0.79 11.56
N GLY A 76 -38.94 -1.35 12.26
CA GLY A 76 -37.85 -2.09 11.60
C GLY A 76 -36.67 -1.23 11.16
N ASP A 77 -36.52 -0.07 11.74
CA ASP A 77 -35.50 0.94 11.47
C ASP A 77 -34.10 0.45 11.84
N LEU A 78 -33.17 0.45 10.88
CA LEU A 78 -31.75 0.14 11.05
C LEU A 78 -30.95 1.45 11.06
N VAL A 79 -29.93 1.52 11.90
CA VAL A 79 -29.04 2.69 11.98
C VAL A 79 -27.58 2.24 12.01
N VAL A 80 -26.74 2.97 11.28
CA VAL A 80 -25.29 2.84 11.20
C VAL A 80 -24.66 4.22 11.36
N ASP A 81 -23.37 4.30 11.71
CA ASP A 81 -22.63 5.57 11.80
C ASP A 81 -22.42 6.18 10.39
N ALA A 82 -23.50 6.72 9.83
CA ALA A 82 -23.51 7.28 8.47
C ALA A 82 -22.82 8.64 8.39
N ASN A 83 -22.78 9.42 9.47
CA ASN A 83 -22.10 10.71 9.54
C ASN A 83 -20.63 10.62 9.96
N ARG A 84 -20.14 9.42 10.27
CA ARG A 84 -18.74 9.11 10.60
C ARG A 84 -18.19 9.87 11.80
N ASN A 85 -19.03 10.09 12.80
CA ASN A 85 -18.62 10.73 14.05
C ASN A 85 -18.15 9.73 15.14
N GLY A 86 -18.15 8.44 14.83
CA GLY A 86 -17.77 7.35 15.73
C GLY A 86 -18.83 6.98 16.76
N ALA A 87 -20.03 7.58 16.70
CA ALA A 87 -21.14 7.30 17.58
C ALA A 87 -22.35 6.78 16.79
N LEU A 88 -23.17 5.97 17.41
CA LEU A 88 -24.43 5.49 16.83
C LEU A 88 -25.59 6.28 17.44
N GLU A 89 -26.12 7.25 16.72
CA GLU A 89 -27.10 8.21 17.20
C GLU A 89 -28.46 8.06 16.48
N PRO A 90 -29.32 7.10 16.86
CA PRO A 90 -30.56 6.75 16.14
C PRO A 90 -31.53 7.91 15.92
N TRP A 91 -31.31 9.01 16.62
CA TRP A 91 -32.16 10.21 16.56
C TRP A 91 -31.49 11.38 15.84
N ALA A 92 -30.30 11.18 15.27
CA ALA A 92 -29.64 12.17 14.45
C ALA A 92 -30.23 12.14 13.03
N TYR A 93 -30.51 13.32 12.48
CA TYR A 93 -31.12 13.43 11.15
C TYR A 93 -30.20 12.87 10.06
N ASP A 94 -28.91 13.15 10.14
CA ASP A 94 -27.90 12.76 9.16
C ASP A 94 -27.61 11.27 9.20
N GLU A 95 -27.67 10.62 10.34
CA GLU A 95 -27.63 9.15 10.46
C GLU A 95 -28.73 8.50 9.62
N GLN A 96 -29.97 8.89 9.85
CA GLN A 96 -31.14 8.32 9.20
C GLN A 96 -31.30 8.76 7.74
N ALA A 97 -30.96 9.99 7.41
CA ALA A 97 -31.12 10.50 6.06
C ALA A 97 -30.12 9.91 5.07
N PHE A 98 -28.94 9.46 5.55
CA PHE A 98 -27.82 9.03 4.71
C PHE A 98 -27.34 7.58 4.98
N GLU A 99 -28.04 6.80 5.79
CA GLU A 99 -27.68 5.45 6.20
C GLU A 99 -27.52 4.45 5.04
N ASN A 100 -28.18 4.68 3.91
CA ASN A 100 -28.07 3.87 2.69
C ASN A 100 -27.25 4.56 1.59
N THR A 101 -26.55 5.64 1.92
CA THR A 101 -25.70 6.44 1.02
C THR A 101 -24.23 6.17 1.30
N TRP A 102 -23.39 6.25 0.27
CA TRP A 102 -21.95 6.28 0.44
C TRP A 102 -21.33 7.30 -0.51
N ASN A 103 -20.68 8.30 0.02
CA ASN A 103 -19.97 9.35 -0.70
C ASN A 103 -18.87 9.97 0.20
N GLU A 104 -18.25 11.07 -0.22
CA GLU A 104 -17.21 11.77 0.53
C GLU A 104 -17.66 12.23 1.93
N SER A 105 -18.93 12.58 2.11
CA SER A 105 -19.45 13.16 3.36
C SER A 105 -20.19 12.17 4.25
N TYR A 106 -20.80 11.13 3.68
CA TYR A 106 -21.69 10.21 4.40
C TYR A 106 -21.48 8.75 3.99
N GLY A 107 -21.78 7.86 4.91
CA GLY A 107 -21.81 6.41 4.72
C GLY A 107 -20.93 5.67 5.71
N ALA A 108 -21.43 4.61 6.30
CA ALA A 108 -20.76 3.87 7.36
C ALA A 108 -19.54 3.08 6.84
N VAL A 109 -18.56 2.90 7.70
CA VAL A 109 -17.30 2.20 7.43
C VAL A 109 -17.19 0.98 8.33
N LEU A 110 -16.59 -0.10 7.84
CA LEU A 110 -16.18 -1.27 8.62
C LEU A 110 -14.74 -1.64 8.28
N LEU A 111 -14.00 -2.19 9.25
CA LEU A 111 -12.63 -2.66 9.06
C LEU A 111 -12.57 -4.08 8.50
N ALA A 112 -11.50 -4.39 7.79
CA ALA A 112 -11.02 -5.74 7.60
C ALA A 112 -10.19 -6.10 8.85
N ASN A 113 -10.71 -6.99 9.69
CA ASN A 113 -10.15 -7.33 11.00
C ASN A 113 -8.98 -8.32 10.83
N VAL A 114 -7.80 -7.79 10.46
CA VAL A 114 -6.63 -8.60 10.03
C VAL A 114 -5.49 -8.64 11.05
N ASP A 115 -5.68 -8.06 12.21
CA ASP A 115 -4.76 -8.11 13.35
C ASP A 115 -5.02 -9.34 14.26
N ASP A 116 -4.44 -9.39 15.45
CA ASP A 116 -4.48 -10.53 16.38
C ASP A 116 -4.56 -9.97 17.80
N ASP A 117 -5.80 -9.74 18.28
CA ASP A 117 -6.07 -9.07 19.54
C ASP A 117 -5.88 -9.97 20.77
N ASP A 118 -5.91 -11.27 20.61
CA ASP A 118 -5.66 -12.23 21.70
C ASP A 118 -4.22 -12.80 21.70
N GLU A 119 -3.39 -12.34 20.76
CA GLU A 119 -1.97 -12.70 20.63
C GLU A 119 -1.76 -14.23 20.49
N ASP A 120 -2.70 -14.93 19.85
CA ASP A 120 -2.58 -16.38 19.64
C ASP A 120 -1.76 -16.74 18.39
N GLY A 121 -1.39 -15.77 17.59
CA GLY A 121 -0.62 -15.88 16.33
C GLY A 121 -1.49 -16.18 15.12
N VAL A 122 -2.80 -15.95 15.21
CA VAL A 122 -3.78 -16.13 14.15
C VAL A 122 -4.58 -14.83 14.02
N GLY A 123 -4.53 -14.21 12.85
CA GLY A 123 -5.31 -12.97 12.66
C GLY A 123 -6.82 -13.21 12.81
N ASP A 124 -7.53 -12.28 13.45
CA ASP A 124 -8.94 -12.37 13.83
C ASP A 124 -9.87 -12.62 12.63
N HIS A 125 -9.46 -12.20 11.43
CA HIS A 125 -10.18 -12.50 10.20
C HIS A 125 -10.26 -14.01 9.86
N LEU A 126 -9.51 -14.87 10.51
CA LEU A 126 -9.45 -16.31 10.23
C LEU A 126 -10.36 -17.14 11.14
N ASP A 127 -10.85 -16.60 12.24
CA ASP A 127 -11.78 -17.31 13.12
C ASP A 127 -13.21 -16.71 13.08
N ASP A 128 -14.11 -17.18 13.92
CA ASP A 128 -15.52 -16.80 13.95
C ASP A 128 -15.93 -16.31 15.36
N ILE A 129 -15.00 -15.74 16.13
CA ILE A 129 -15.22 -15.23 17.47
C ILE A 129 -14.75 -13.78 17.60
N VAL A 130 -15.28 -13.07 18.58
CA VAL A 130 -14.77 -11.77 19.00
C VAL A 130 -13.76 -12.01 20.11
N ASN A 131 -12.51 -11.66 19.91
CA ASN A 131 -11.34 -12.05 20.70
C ASN A 131 -11.09 -11.17 21.94
N GLY A 132 -12.12 -10.64 22.50
CA GLY A 132 -12.06 -9.92 23.77
C GLY A 132 -12.34 -8.42 23.64
N PRO A 133 -11.99 -7.61 24.66
CA PRO A 133 -12.32 -6.19 24.64
C PRO A 133 -11.43 -5.35 23.71
N GLN A 134 -10.28 -5.85 23.28
CA GLN A 134 -9.39 -5.15 22.36
C GLN A 134 -9.89 -5.23 20.92
N ASP A 135 -10.51 -6.35 20.53
CA ASP A 135 -11.14 -6.58 19.24
C ASP A 135 -12.46 -5.76 19.03
N VAL A 136 -13.10 -5.32 20.12
CA VAL A 136 -14.37 -4.57 20.01
C VAL A 136 -14.25 -3.24 19.24
N PRO A 137 -13.17 -2.46 19.33
CA PRO A 137 -12.96 -1.27 18.53
C PRO A 137 -12.90 -1.51 17.02
N ASP A 138 -12.55 -2.74 16.56
CA ASP A 138 -12.43 -3.11 15.15
C ASP A 138 -13.78 -3.41 14.50
N LEU A 139 -14.82 -3.55 15.32
CA LEU A 139 -16.15 -3.94 14.92
C LEU A 139 -17.07 -2.72 14.70
N ALA A 140 -17.55 -2.54 13.48
CA ALA A 140 -18.53 -1.52 13.18
C ALA A 140 -19.91 -1.89 13.75
N ARG A 141 -20.65 -0.90 14.26
CA ARG A 141 -21.93 -1.12 14.96
C ARG A 141 -23.12 -0.91 14.04
N ILE A 142 -24.15 -1.76 14.22
CA ILE A 142 -25.46 -1.67 13.56
C ILE A 142 -26.52 -1.76 14.65
N ARG A 143 -27.52 -0.89 14.60
CA ARG A 143 -28.61 -0.91 15.57
C ARG A 143 -29.96 -1.05 14.89
N LEU A 144 -30.74 -2.04 15.30
CA LEU A 144 -32.18 -2.08 15.08
C LEU A 144 -32.87 -1.27 16.17
N VAL A 145 -33.56 -0.22 15.80
CA VAL A 145 -34.26 0.66 16.76
C VAL A 145 -35.53 -0.01 17.27
N GLY A 146 -35.77 0.06 18.57
CA GLY A 146 -36.98 -0.49 19.19
C GLY A 146 -38.21 0.32 18.79
N TYR A 147 -39.36 -0.35 18.55
CA TYR A 147 -40.60 0.25 18.17
C TYR A 147 -41.76 -0.14 19.09
N ASP A 148 -42.43 0.84 19.71
CA ASP A 148 -43.43 0.59 20.78
C ASP A 148 -44.69 -0.09 20.25
N ASP A 149 -45.13 0.21 19.04
CA ASP A 149 -46.41 -0.26 18.46
C ASP A 149 -46.23 -1.45 17.49
N VAL A 150 -45.41 -2.47 17.85
CA VAL A 150 -45.19 -3.65 17.03
C VAL A 150 -46.51 -4.43 16.85
N PRO A 151 -47.00 -4.66 15.61
CA PRO A 151 -48.20 -5.46 15.38
C PRO A 151 -48.05 -6.88 15.89
N GLU A 152 -49.10 -7.39 16.52
CA GLU A 152 -49.11 -8.79 17.03
C GLU A 152 -48.79 -9.79 15.91
N GLY A 153 -47.77 -10.63 16.09
CA GLY A 153 -47.34 -11.62 15.10
C GLY A 153 -46.41 -11.08 14.00
N ALA A 154 -45.98 -9.80 14.09
CA ALA A 154 -44.94 -9.28 13.21
C ALA A 154 -43.58 -9.92 13.53
N VAL A 155 -42.82 -10.24 12.49
CA VAL A 155 -41.44 -10.76 12.57
C VAL A 155 -40.58 -10.08 11.53
N GLY A 156 -39.31 -9.87 11.88
CA GLY A 156 -38.33 -9.29 10.98
C GLY A 156 -37.34 -10.32 10.44
N THR A 157 -36.71 -9.98 9.36
CA THR A 157 -35.56 -10.70 8.82
C THR A 157 -34.54 -9.68 8.31
N ILE A 158 -33.30 -9.73 8.82
CA ILE A 158 -32.17 -8.95 8.33
C ILE A 158 -31.38 -9.83 7.35
N ARG A 159 -30.95 -9.28 6.24
CA ARG A 159 -30.14 -9.94 5.21
C ARG A 159 -29.04 -9.04 4.73
N ILE A 160 -27.85 -9.58 4.61
CA ILE A 160 -26.76 -8.97 3.86
C ILE A 160 -26.84 -9.43 2.42
N ASP A 161 -26.49 -8.56 1.47
CA ASP A 161 -26.48 -8.89 0.05
C ASP A 161 -25.60 -10.12 -0.23
N ALA A 162 -25.99 -10.91 -1.23
CA ALA A 162 -25.35 -12.22 -1.47
C ALA A 162 -23.87 -12.12 -1.90
N ALA A 163 -23.42 -10.98 -2.45
CA ALA A 163 -22.03 -10.78 -2.83
C ALA A 163 -21.15 -10.53 -1.60
N SER A 164 -21.71 -9.89 -0.58
CA SER A 164 -21.00 -9.56 0.67
C SER A 164 -20.97 -10.69 1.71
N VAL A 165 -21.97 -11.61 1.67
CA VAL A 165 -22.06 -12.72 2.66
C VAL A 165 -20.75 -13.49 2.89
N PRO A 166 -19.93 -13.84 1.88
CA PRO A 166 -18.66 -14.55 2.12
C PRO A 166 -17.56 -13.71 2.78
N TRP A 167 -17.73 -12.38 2.77
CA TRP A 167 -16.69 -11.41 3.12
C TRP A 167 -16.90 -10.73 4.46
N VAL A 168 -18.03 -10.98 5.13
CA VAL A 168 -18.33 -10.33 6.40
C VAL A 168 -18.73 -11.34 7.46
N ARG A 169 -18.54 -10.96 8.71
CA ARG A 169 -19.13 -11.60 9.90
C ARG A 169 -20.03 -10.61 10.62
N VAL A 170 -21.12 -11.10 11.16
CA VAL A 170 -22.05 -10.31 11.95
C VAL A 170 -22.30 -11.01 13.26
N TYR A 171 -22.19 -10.28 14.34
CA TYR A 171 -22.46 -10.80 15.68
C TYR A 171 -23.59 -10.01 16.32
N ARG A 172 -24.53 -10.74 16.94
CA ARG A 172 -25.55 -10.14 17.80
C ARG A 172 -24.98 -9.89 19.18
N VAL A 173 -25.10 -8.66 19.68
CA VAL A 173 -24.65 -8.31 21.03
C VAL A 173 -25.67 -8.77 22.06
N GLN A 174 -25.25 -9.55 23.06
CA GLN A 174 -26.07 -10.08 24.17
C GLN A 174 -25.37 -9.85 25.50
N GLY A 175 -25.53 -8.66 26.09
CA GLY A 175 -24.74 -8.24 27.25
C GLY A 175 -23.27 -8.13 26.87
N ASP A 176 -22.40 -8.90 27.50
CA ASP A 176 -20.96 -8.94 27.20
C ASP A 176 -20.59 -10.03 26.17
N ALA A 177 -21.58 -10.69 25.57
CA ALA A 177 -21.34 -11.76 24.61
C ALA A 177 -21.68 -11.35 23.19
N PHE A 178 -20.87 -11.81 22.25
CA PHE A 178 -21.04 -11.65 20.81
C PHE A 178 -21.42 -13.01 20.21
N VAL A 179 -22.57 -13.07 19.56
CA VAL A 179 -23.12 -14.33 19.04
C VAL A 179 -23.15 -14.25 17.53
N LEU A 180 -22.29 -15.05 16.87
CA LEU A 180 -22.22 -15.12 15.41
C LEU A 180 -23.59 -15.41 14.80
N GLN A 181 -23.92 -14.67 13.76
CA GLN A 181 -25.17 -14.83 13.00
C GLN A 181 -24.86 -15.34 11.58
N ASP A 182 -25.88 -15.94 10.93
CA ASP A 182 -25.83 -16.20 9.49
C ASP A 182 -26.11 -14.89 8.74
N PRO A 183 -25.15 -14.27 8.07
CA PRO A 183 -25.35 -12.99 7.39
C PRO A 183 -26.36 -13.07 6.23
N ALA A 184 -26.60 -14.26 5.67
CA ALA A 184 -27.62 -14.45 4.65
C ALA A 184 -29.05 -14.33 5.21
N ARG A 185 -29.25 -14.56 6.53
CA ARG A 185 -30.58 -14.51 7.14
C ARG A 185 -30.51 -14.46 8.66
N ILE A 186 -30.80 -13.32 9.24
CA ILE A 186 -30.91 -13.11 10.69
C ILE A 186 -32.40 -12.95 11.03
N GLU A 187 -32.92 -13.81 11.89
CA GLU A 187 -34.31 -13.76 12.35
C GLU A 187 -34.49 -12.75 13.48
N VAL A 188 -35.51 -11.91 13.37
CA VAL A 188 -35.88 -10.89 14.35
C VAL A 188 -37.28 -11.18 14.86
N SER A 189 -37.42 -11.46 16.17
CA SER A 189 -38.71 -11.73 16.79
C SER A 189 -39.53 -10.47 17.04
N SER A 190 -40.84 -10.60 17.33
CA SER A 190 -41.67 -9.46 17.75
C SER A 190 -41.13 -8.77 19.00
N ALA A 191 -40.52 -9.53 19.91
CA ALA A 191 -39.90 -8.97 21.10
C ALA A 191 -38.63 -8.17 20.77
N ASP A 192 -37.85 -8.65 19.81
CA ASP A 192 -36.66 -7.93 19.31
C ASP A 192 -37.06 -6.63 18.61
N LEU A 193 -38.11 -6.64 17.80
CA LEU A 193 -38.66 -5.42 17.16
C LEU A 193 -39.12 -4.38 18.21
N ALA A 194 -39.65 -4.84 19.34
CA ALA A 194 -40.09 -3.92 20.39
C ALA A 194 -38.97 -3.36 21.25
N GLN A 195 -37.91 -4.17 21.49
CA GLN A 195 -36.81 -3.77 22.38
C GLN A 195 -35.64 -3.13 21.62
N GLY A 196 -35.53 -3.38 20.32
CA GLY A 196 -34.34 -3.11 19.53
C GLY A 196 -33.26 -4.16 19.75
N LEU A 197 -32.29 -4.17 18.84
CA LEU A 197 -31.13 -5.06 18.86
C LEU A 197 -29.89 -4.28 18.51
N GLU A 198 -28.76 -4.77 18.99
CA GLU A 198 -27.44 -4.31 18.58
C GLU A 198 -26.69 -5.46 17.92
N PHE A 199 -26.06 -5.13 16.81
CA PHE A 199 -25.15 -6.01 16.08
C PHE A 199 -23.82 -5.30 15.90
N VAL A 200 -22.77 -6.10 15.73
CA VAL A 200 -21.47 -5.62 15.24
C VAL A 200 -21.09 -6.41 13.99
N ILE A 201 -20.36 -5.78 13.12
CA ILE A 201 -19.96 -6.34 11.82
C ILE A 201 -18.48 -6.02 11.55
N GLU A 202 -17.78 -6.98 10.96
CA GLU A 202 -16.43 -6.84 10.46
C GLU A 202 -16.34 -7.39 9.04
N ALA A 203 -15.37 -6.93 8.26
CA ALA A 203 -14.98 -7.60 7.04
C ALA A 203 -13.89 -8.64 7.33
N ARG A 204 -13.99 -9.78 6.67
CA ARG A 204 -12.98 -10.85 6.75
C ARG A 204 -11.70 -10.52 6.01
N PHE A 205 -11.76 -9.63 5.05
CA PHE A 205 -10.60 -9.17 4.28
C PHE A 205 -10.95 -7.90 3.49
N PHE A 206 -9.93 -7.28 2.92
CA PHE A 206 -10.05 -6.15 2.00
C PHE A 206 -10.68 -6.54 0.65
N THR A 207 -11.04 -5.56 -0.17
CA THR A 207 -11.34 -5.81 -1.59
C THR A 207 -10.09 -6.31 -2.31
N VAL A 208 -10.23 -7.37 -3.12
CA VAL A 208 -9.09 -8.06 -3.71
C VAL A 208 -8.95 -7.90 -5.23
N SER A 209 -9.97 -7.39 -5.91
CA SER A 209 -9.95 -7.25 -7.37
C SER A 209 -10.99 -6.25 -7.87
N LEU A 210 -10.72 -5.62 -9.01
CA LEU A 210 -11.65 -4.77 -9.77
C LEU A 210 -12.40 -5.54 -10.88
N ALA A 211 -12.28 -6.87 -10.94
CA ALA A 211 -13.02 -7.67 -11.92
C ALA A 211 -14.55 -7.40 -11.81
N PRO A 212 -15.30 -7.43 -12.93
CA PRO A 212 -16.73 -7.05 -12.92
C PRO A 212 -17.64 -7.87 -12.00
N ASP A 213 -17.20 -9.07 -11.64
CA ASP A 213 -17.89 -10.01 -10.74
C ASP A 213 -17.25 -10.11 -9.36
N ALA A 214 -16.20 -9.32 -9.09
CA ALA A 214 -15.59 -9.25 -7.78
C ALA A 214 -16.46 -8.46 -6.78
N TRP A 215 -16.28 -8.78 -5.50
CA TRP A 215 -16.88 -7.99 -4.43
C TRP A 215 -16.32 -6.57 -4.42
N THR A 216 -17.22 -5.59 -4.32
CA THR A 216 -16.87 -4.16 -4.46
C THR A 216 -16.43 -3.51 -3.15
N GLY A 217 -16.52 -4.23 -2.02
CA GLY A 217 -16.31 -3.69 -0.68
C GLY A 217 -17.52 -2.96 -0.10
N PHE A 218 -18.61 -2.80 -0.87
CA PHE A 218 -19.87 -2.32 -0.34
C PHE A 218 -20.68 -3.47 0.25
N VAL A 219 -21.31 -3.20 1.39
CA VAL A 219 -22.16 -4.14 2.13
C VAL A 219 -23.53 -3.51 2.28
N ASP A 220 -24.51 -4.03 1.53
CA ASP A 220 -25.90 -3.64 1.63
C ASP A 220 -26.62 -4.57 2.61
N ILE A 221 -27.26 -3.99 3.62
CA ILE A 221 -27.99 -4.71 4.68
C ILE A 221 -29.44 -4.30 4.61
N GLU A 222 -30.33 -5.26 4.40
CA GLU A 222 -31.76 -5.04 4.30
C GLU A 222 -32.50 -5.68 5.49
N HIS A 223 -33.44 -4.96 6.08
CA HIS A 223 -34.37 -5.45 7.07
C HIS A 223 -35.80 -5.42 6.54
N GLU A 224 -36.46 -6.56 6.51
CA GLU A 224 -37.85 -6.72 6.10
C GLU A 224 -38.70 -7.16 7.30
N VAL A 225 -39.75 -6.42 7.62
CA VAL A 225 -40.73 -6.81 8.65
C VAL A 225 -41.99 -7.29 7.99
N THR A 226 -42.46 -8.49 8.37
CA THR A 226 -43.66 -9.11 7.82
C THR A 226 -44.63 -9.55 8.91
N ASN A 227 -45.93 -9.65 8.54
CA ASN A 227 -46.95 -10.31 9.34
C ASN A 227 -47.74 -11.25 8.47
N GLN A 228 -47.73 -12.55 8.79
CA GLN A 228 -48.41 -13.61 8.00
C GLN A 228 -48.06 -13.56 6.51
N GLY A 229 -46.79 -13.20 6.18
CA GLY A 229 -46.29 -13.11 4.80
C GLY A 229 -46.64 -11.81 4.07
N VAL A 230 -47.23 -10.83 4.75
CA VAL A 230 -47.48 -9.48 4.21
C VAL A 230 -46.39 -8.56 4.74
N GLU A 231 -45.69 -7.87 3.85
CA GLU A 231 -44.70 -6.85 4.22
C GLU A 231 -45.39 -5.68 4.94
N LEU A 232 -44.84 -5.31 6.11
CA LEU A 232 -45.30 -4.19 6.92
C LEU A 232 -44.32 -3.01 6.82
N ALA A 233 -43.03 -3.31 6.76
CA ALA A 233 -41.98 -2.29 6.67
C ALA A 233 -40.72 -2.91 6.01
N ARG A 234 -39.90 -2.04 5.46
CA ARG A 234 -38.59 -2.35 4.89
C ARG A 234 -37.65 -1.18 5.11
N ASP A 235 -36.44 -1.51 5.46
CA ASP A 235 -35.37 -0.56 5.63
C ASP A 235 -34.05 -1.12 5.12
N SER A 236 -33.04 -0.26 4.87
CA SER A 236 -31.73 -0.68 4.39
C SER A 236 -30.63 0.30 4.77
N VAL A 237 -29.48 -0.24 5.08
CA VAL A 237 -28.26 0.55 5.32
C VAL A 237 -27.14 0.08 4.40
N ARG A 238 -26.20 0.98 4.10
CA ARG A 238 -25.03 0.69 3.28
C ARG A 238 -23.76 1.02 4.03
N MET A 239 -22.83 0.08 4.04
CA MET A 239 -21.49 0.24 4.59
C MET A 239 -20.44 0.00 3.51
N ARG A 240 -19.20 0.42 3.76
CA ARG A 240 -18.05 0.13 2.91
C ARG A 240 -16.87 -0.34 3.75
N VAL A 241 -16.19 -1.38 3.29
CA VAL A 241 -14.94 -1.82 3.88
C VAL A 241 -13.87 -0.76 3.68
N ALA A 242 -13.16 -0.44 4.74
CA ALA A 242 -12.01 0.46 4.69
C ALA A 242 -10.90 -0.13 3.81
N PRO A 243 -10.27 0.67 2.96
CA PRO A 243 -9.16 0.22 2.14
C PRO A 243 -7.87 0.08 2.95
N LEU A 244 -6.91 -0.68 2.43
CA LEU A 244 -5.52 -0.54 2.82
C LEU A 244 -4.93 0.70 2.13
N VAL A 245 -4.38 1.62 2.90
CA VAL A 245 -3.66 2.82 2.44
C VAL A 245 -2.17 2.64 2.71
N PHE A 246 -1.34 2.63 1.67
CA PHE A 246 0.10 2.49 1.83
C PHE A 246 0.74 3.80 2.30
N MET A 247 1.71 3.69 3.20
CA MET A 247 2.42 4.83 3.76
C MET A 247 3.36 5.46 2.75
N HIS A 248 3.59 6.76 2.86
CA HIS A 248 4.52 7.49 2.00
C HIS A 248 5.62 8.16 2.82
N ASN A 249 6.75 8.44 2.18
CA ASN A 249 7.95 8.93 2.85
C ASN A 249 7.81 10.28 3.57
N LEU A 250 6.79 11.11 3.26
CA LEU A 250 6.57 12.39 3.96
C LEU A 250 5.87 12.26 5.32
N MET A 251 5.28 11.10 5.61
CA MET A 251 4.71 10.84 6.93
C MET A 251 5.84 10.80 7.96
N LYS A 252 5.55 11.27 9.18
CA LYS A 252 6.52 11.28 10.27
C LYS A 252 7.01 9.85 10.56
N THR A 253 8.32 9.68 10.70
CA THR A 253 8.88 8.37 11.01
C THR A 253 8.64 8.01 12.48
N ASP A 254 8.05 6.84 12.72
CA ASP A 254 7.91 6.27 14.05
C ASP A 254 9.17 5.50 14.46
N ARG A 255 9.59 4.55 13.59
CA ARG A 255 10.79 3.71 13.79
C ARG A 255 11.38 3.26 12.48
N ILE A 256 12.62 2.77 12.55
CA ILE A 256 13.33 2.16 11.44
C ILE A 256 13.60 0.71 11.79
N TRP A 257 13.40 -0.20 10.82
CA TRP A 257 13.78 -1.60 10.90
C TRP A 257 15.03 -1.88 10.07
N VAL A 258 15.90 -2.74 10.59
CA VAL A 258 17.12 -3.21 9.90
C VAL A 258 17.43 -4.64 10.34
N GLY A 259 17.84 -5.49 9.40
CA GLY A 259 18.25 -6.86 9.72
C GLY A 259 19.64 -6.92 10.41
N ASP A 260 19.87 -7.90 11.28
CA ASP A 260 21.16 -8.11 11.98
C ASP A 260 22.17 -8.89 11.12
N PHE A 261 22.55 -8.32 9.96
CA PHE A 261 23.49 -8.95 9.02
C PHE A 261 24.89 -8.31 9.02
N ASP A 262 24.94 -6.99 9.22
CA ASP A 262 26.17 -6.22 9.24
C ASP A 262 26.19 -5.28 10.44
N HIS A 263 26.95 -5.63 11.44
CA HIS A 263 27.02 -4.85 12.68
C HIS A 263 27.55 -3.41 12.46
N ALA A 264 28.42 -3.19 11.49
CA ALA A 264 28.92 -1.85 11.17
C ALA A 264 27.83 -1.01 10.50
N PHE A 265 27.09 -1.59 9.54
CA PHE A 265 25.95 -0.97 8.91
C PHE A 265 24.84 -0.64 9.92
N VAL A 266 24.42 -1.62 10.74
CA VAL A 266 23.42 -1.41 11.82
C VAL A 266 23.85 -0.30 12.77
N THR A 267 25.14 -0.20 13.10
CA THR A 267 25.66 0.88 13.94
C THR A 267 25.55 2.23 13.22
N GLY A 268 25.83 2.29 11.93
CA GLY A 268 25.66 3.48 11.09
C GLY A 268 24.20 3.95 11.04
N VAL A 269 23.24 3.03 10.81
CA VAL A 269 21.79 3.31 10.85
C VAL A 269 21.38 3.87 12.22
N LYS A 270 21.77 3.21 13.32
CA LYS A 270 21.47 3.69 14.68
C LYS A 270 22.05 5.06 14.97
N HIS A 271 23.25 5.36 14.47
CA HIS A 271 23.88 6.67 14.67
C HIS A 271 23.14 7.78 13.90
N ALA A 272 22.76 7.52 12.65
CA ALA A 272 21.97 8.46 11.85
C ALA A 272 20.57 8.70 12.46
N ALA A 273 19.86 7.64 12.82
CA ALA A 273 18.55 7.70 13.43
C ALA A 273 18.56 8.42 14.80
N GLN A 274 19.61 8.24 15.60
CA GLN A 274 19.77 8.94 16.87
C GLN A 274 19.82 10.46 16.68
N ALA A 275 20.42 10.96 15.59
CA ALA A 275 20.47 12.39 15.30
C ALA A 275 19.06 12.99 15.05
N ALA A 276 18.12 12.20 14.54
CA ALA A 276 16.72 12.55 14.35
C ALA A 276 15.82 12.22 15.55
N GLY A 277 16.33 11.45 16.52
CA GLY A 277 15.53 10.96 17.65
C GLY A 277 14.59 9.82 17.29
N VAL A 278 14.84 9.12 16.18
CA VAL A 278 14.05 7.98 15.68
C VAL A 278 14.60 6.68 16.26
N PRO A 279 13.78 5.80 16.86
CA PRO A 279 14.20 4.48 17.31
C PRO A 279 14.56 3.56 16.14
N VAL A 280 15.51 2.64 16.38
CA VAL A 280 15.88 1.59 15.43
C VAL A 280 15.66 0.24 16.09
N GLU A 281 14.86 -0.57 15.45
CA GLU A 281 14.58 -1.95 15.81
C GLU A 281 15.40 -2.88 14.90
N VAL A 282 16.09 -3.84 15.49
CA VAL A 282 16.90 -4.80 14.74
C VAL A 282 16.11 -6.11 14.66
N LEU A 283 15.78 -6.52 13.43
CA LEU A 283 15.06 -7.76 13.19
C LEU A 283 16.04 -8.94 13.24
N GLU A 284 15.83 -9.84 14.21
CA GLU A 284 16.65 -11.03 14.42
C GLU A 284 16.00 -12.23 13.72
N TYR A 285 16.22 -12.38 12.41
CA TYR A 285 15.61 -13.46 11.61
C TYR A 285 15.96 -14.88 12.10
N GLU A 286 17.15 -15.09 12.68
CA GLU A 286 17.52 -16.39 13.25
C GLU A 286 16.69 -16.76 14.50
N ALA A 287 16.34 -15.78 15.32
CA ALA A 287 15.55 -16.00 16.53
C ALA A 287 14.09 -16.37 16.22
N ALA A 288 13.56 -15.86 15.11
CA ALA A 288 12.21 -16.14 14.65
C ALA A 288 12.04 -17.52 13.97
N GLY A 289 13.11 -18.28 13.75
CA GLY A 289 13.05 -19.66 13.24
C GLY A 289 12.97 -19.77 11.72
N TYR A 290 13.46 -18.79 10.99
CA TYR A 290 13.54 -18.77 9.51
C TYR A 290 14.72 -19.60 9.01
N GLU A 291 14.55 -20.93 8.96
CA GLU A 291 15.67 -21.87 8.67
C GLU A 291 16.16 -21.82 7.22
N ASP A 292 15.32 -21.35 6.27
CA ASP A 292 15.64 -21.45 4.83
C ASP A 292 16.28 -20.20 4.22
N ASN A 293 16.23 -19.02 4.89
CA ASN A 293 16.77 -17.75 4.39
C ASN A 293 17.62 -16.99 5.42
N GLN A 294 18.47 -17.69 6.11
CA GLN A 294 19.35 -17.16 7.19
C GLN A 294 20.28 -15.99 6.78
N HIS A 295 20.24 -15.56 5.52
CA HIS A 295 21.10 -14.53 4.95
C HIS A 295 20.35 -13.55 4.03
N ASP A 296 19.04 -13.34 4.24
CA ASP A 296 18.25 -12.39 3.48
C ASP A 296 18.33 -10.99 4.10
N GLN A 297 19.36 -10.23 3.70
CA GLN A 297 19.68 -8.90 4.24
C GLN A 297 18.76 -7.78 3.75
N TRP A 298 17.76 -8.07 2.91
CA TRP A 298 16.94 -7.09 2.23
C TRP A 298 15.65 -6.79 2.99
N THR A 299 15.73 -5.98 4.04
CA THR A 299 14.58 -5.69 4.91
C THR A 299 13.43 -5.00 4.16
N GLN A 300 13.74 -4.09 3.21
CA GLN A 300 12.72 -3.45 2.38
C GLN A 300 11.94 -4.43 1.52
N ASP A 301 12.58 -5.48 1.08
CA ASP A 301 11.99 -6.47 0.18
C ASP A 301 10.99 -7.43 0.84
N HIS A 302 10.87 -7.39 2.16
CA HIS A 302 10.03 -8.32 2.92
C HIS A 302 8.58 -7.88 3.02
N PHE A 303 8.34 -6.58 3.18
CA PHE A 303 7.00 -6.04 3.39
C PHE A 303 6.92 -4.56 3.02
N GLU A 304 5.71 -4.11 2.72
CA GLU A 304 5.35 -2.70 2.61
C GLU A 304 4.36 -2.34 3.71
N MET A 305 4.51 -1.14 4.28
CA MET A 305 3.65 -0.70 5.38
C MET A 305 2.45 0.10 4.88
N GLY A 306 1.31 -0.20 5.46
CA GLY A 306 0.08 0.53 5.27
C GLY A 306 -0.74 0.60 6.55
N TYR A 307 -1.94 1.10 6.42
CA TYR A 307 -2.92 1.19 7.50
C TYR A 307 -4.34 1.13 6.93
N THR A 308 -5.28 0.83 7.79
CA THR A 308 -6.72 0.97 7.54
C THR A 308 -7.35 1.69 8.72
N SER A 309 -8.44 2.44 8.50
CA SER A 309 -9.07 3.18 9.60
C SER A 309 -10.58 3.31 9.41
N MET A 310 -11.28 3.43 10.53
CA MET A 310 -12.71 3.77 10.59
C MET A 310 -12.98 4.80 11.70
N PRO A 311 -14.13 5.49 11.66
CA PRO A 311 -14.54 6.36 12.75
C PRO A 311 -14.70 5.57 14.06
N GLY A 312 -14.15 6.10 15.14
CA GLY A 312 -14.30 5.58 16.49
C GLY A 312 -14.78 6.67 17.45
N PRO A 313 -15.18 6.33 18.67
CA PRO A 313 -15.79 7.28 19.64
C PRO A 313 -14.82 8.35 20.13
N ASP A 314 -13.52 8.12 20.04
CA ASP A 314 -12.47 9.05 20.49
C ASP A 314 -11.66 9.65 19.33
N GLY A 315 -12.11 9.48 18.09
CA GLY A 315 -11.43 9.86 16.84
C GLY A 315 -11.34 8.69 15.88
N LEU A 316 -10.37 8.72 14.95
CA LEU A 316 -10.15 7.58 14.06
C LEU A 316 -9.57 6.39 14.84
N HIS A 317 -10.21 5.25 14.69
CA HIS A 317 -9.62 3.97 15.04
C HIS A 317 -8.80 3.47 13.85
N THR A 318 -7.51 3.21 14.08
CA THR A 318 -6.53 2.92 13.02
C THR A 318 -5.78 1.64 13.35
N MET A 319 -5.80 0.70 12.43
CA MET A 319 -5.03 -0.54 12.44
C MET A 319 -3.86 -0.41 11.45
N LEU A 320 -2.64 -0.63 11.91
CA LEU A 320 -1.47 -0.77 11.04
C LEU A 320 -1.53 -2.10 10.29
N VAL A 321 -1.04 -2.15 9.06
CA VAL A 321 -1.05 -3.37 8.25
C VAL A 321 0.29 -3.55 7.53
N ALA A 322 0.97 -4.65 7.80
CA ALA A 322 2.12 -5.08 7.03
C ALA A 322 1.67 -5.93 5.84
N PHE A 323 1.88 -5.39 4.63
CA PHE A 323 1.68 -6.13 3.40
C PHE A 323 2.94 -6.95 3.11
N ARG A 324 2.91 -8.25 3.38
CA ARG A 324 4.00 -9.16 3.08
C ARG A 324 4.22 -9.26 1.57
N THR A 325 5.48 -9.21 1.14
CA THR A 325 5.84 -9.41 -0.28
C THR A 325 5.08 -10.61 -0.89
N PRO A 326 4.54 -10.48 -2.13
CA PRO A 326 3.91 -11.61 -2.83
C PRO A 326 4.82 -12.81 -3.04
N ARG A 327 6.13 -12.61 -2.94
CA ARG A 327 7.15 -13.64 -3.16
C ARG A 327 7.07 -14.77 -2.13
N VAL A 328 6.28 -15.81 -2.45
CA VAL A 328 5.94 -16.94 -1.56
C VAL A 328 7.17 -17.62 -0.94
N LYS A 329 8.25 -17.76 -1.71
CA LYS A 329 9.46 -18.47 -1.25
C LYS A 329 10.40 -17.62 -0.39
N ARG A 330 10.08 -16.34 -0.17
CA ARG A 330 10.86 -15.46 0.69
C ARG A 330 10.36 -15.60 2.14
N THR A 331 10.76 -16.70 2.79
CA THR A 331 10.27 -17.02 4.15
C THR A 331 10.74 -16.05 5.22
N SER A 332 11.84 -15.29 5.00
CA SER A 332 12.25 -14.18 5.85
C SER A 332 11.16 -13.10 5.98
N ALA A 333 10.31 -12.94 4.97
CA ALA A 333 9.19 -12.00 5.00
C ALA A 333 8.04 -12.43 5.94
N ASP A 334 8.05 -13.68 6.43
CA ASP A 334 7.08 -14.12 7.44
C ASP A 334 7.29 -13.43 8.80
N VAL A 335 8.34 -12.61 8.92
CA VAL A 335 8.57 -11.71 10.06
C VAL A 335 7.32 -10.89 10.41
N VAL A 336 6.51 -10.49 9.42
CA VAL A 336 5.28 -9.73 9.64
C VAL A 336 4.23 -10.49 10.47
N PHE A 337 4.21 -11.82 10.38
CA PHE A 337 3.29 -12.67 11.14
C PHE A 337 3.86 -13.12 12.50
N VAL A 338 5.17 -12.94 12.71
CA VAL A 338 5.86 -13.43 13.92
C VAL A 338 6.19 -12.29 14.87
N GLU A 339 6.59 -11.14 14.33
CA GLU A 339 7.09 -10.01 15.12
C GLU A 339 6.13 -8.83 15.14
N PHE A 340 5.21 -8.70 14.13
CA PHE A 340 4.36 -7.50 14.02
C PHE A 340 2.90 -7.79 14.32
N LEU A 341 2.39 -8.96 13.90
CA LEU A 341 0.98 -9.33 14.11
C LEU A 341 0.63 -9.29 15.61
N GLY A 342 -0.40 -8.53 15.96
CA GLY A 342 -0.86 -8.29 17.32
C GLY A 342 -1.91 -7.19 17.34
N PRO A 343 -2.34 -6.71 18.51
CA PRO A 343 -3.39 -5.71 18.63
C PRO A 343 -3.13 -4.43 17.84
N ASP A 344 -4.10 -3.98 17.06
CA ASP A 344 -4.02 -2.84 16.14
C ASP A 344 -2.88 -2.94 15.09
N PHE A 345 -2.32 -4.14 14.87
CA PHE A 345 -1.27 -4.36 13.89
C PHE A 345 -1.50 -5.66 13.10
N GLY A 346 -2.15 -5.56 11.97
CA GLY A 346 -2.44 -6.66 11.07
C GLY A 346 -1.29 -7.02 10.14
N ALA A 347 -1.36 -8.22 9.57
CA ALA A 347 -0.44 -8.69 8.55
C ALA A 347 -1.18 -9.49 7.48
N ILE A 348 -0.89 -9.18 6.20
CA ILE A 348 -1.54 -9.85 5.08
C ILE A 348 -0.54 -10.35 4.04
N HIS A 349 -0.91 -11.41 3.33
CA HIS A 349 -0.14 -11.96 2.22
C HIS A 349 -1.05 -12.24 1.02
N VAL A 350 -0.86 -11.49 -0.06
CA VAL A 350 -1.67 -11.58 -1.28
C VAL A 350 -0.79 -12.00 -2.46
N HIS A 351 -1.15 -13.09 -3.15
CA HIS A 351 -0.41 -13.61 -4.29
C HIS A 351 -1.26 -14.56 -5.14
N ALA A 352 -0.85 -14.77 -6.39
CA ALA A 352 -1.48 -15.75 -7.27
C ALA A 352 -1.28 -17.19 -6.79
N THR A 353 -2.26 -18.05 -7.06
CA THR A 353 -2.16 -19.48 -6.79
C THR A 353 -2.52 -20.27 -8.07
N PRO A 354 -1.57 -20.98 -8.72
CA PRO A 354 -0.16 -21.14 -8.32
C PRO A 354 0.66 -19.86 -8.49
N TYR A 355 1.66 -19.67 -7.62
CA TYR A 355 2.61 -18.56 -7.71
C TYR A 355 3.60 -18.77 -8.87
N ASP A 356 3.88 -17.71 -9.63
CA ASP A 356 4.87 -17.71 -10.71
C ASP A 356 6.23 -17.18 -10.23
N ASP A 357 7.22 -18.06 -10.09
CA ASP A 357 8.58 -17.69 -9.70
C ASP A 357 9.28 -16.74 -10.69
N ALA A 358 8.75 -16.54 -11.91
CA ALA A 358 9.36 -15.64 -12.88
C ALA A 358 9.21 -14.16 -12.47
N THR A 359 8.18 -13.82 -11.69
CA THR A 359 7.91 -12.47 -11.19
C THR A 359 8.75 -12.09 -9.97
N ARG A 360 9.36 -13.06 -9.32
CA ARG A 360 9.96 -13.01 -7.97
C ARG A 360 10.75 -11.75 -7.59
N SER A 361 11.51 -11.13 -8.50
CA SER A 361 12.26 -9.91 -8.20
C SER A 361 11.31 -8.73 -8.06
N LEU A 362 10.37 -8.60 -8.99
CA LEU A 362 9.41 -7.50 -9.01
C LEU A 362 8.34 -7.61 -7.91
N ASP A 363 8.18 -8.80 -7.33
CA ASP A 363 7.28 -9.03 -6.18
C ASP A 363 7.88 -8.55 -4.87
N SER A 364 9.19 -8.31 -4.83
CA SER A 364 9.86 -7.73 -3.66
C SER A 364 9.43 -6.29 -3.47
N THR A 365 9.18 -5.88 -2.24
CA THR A 365 8.60 -4.58 -1.92
C THR A 365 9.56 -3.40 -2.08
N GLY A 366 10.84 -3.61 -2.37
CA GLY A 366 11.73 -2.57 -2.91
C GLY A 366 11.31 -2.06 -4.29
N ASN A 367 10.53 -2.85 -5.06
CA ASN A 367 9.90 -2.42 -6.30
C ASN A 367 8.60 -1.61 -6.09
N TRP A 368 8.14 -1.43 -4.86
CA TRP A 368 6.86 -0.85 -4.49
C TRP A 368 7.11 0.40 -3.64
N ASP A 369 6.49 1.53 -4.00
CA ASP A 369 6.65 2.79 -3.26
C ASP A 369 5.36 3.63 -3.41
N THR A 370 5.26 4.69 -2.64
CA THR A 370 4.14 5.62 -2.70
C THR A 370 4.61 7.02 -3.04
N VAL A 371 4.18 7.54 -4.20
CA VAL A 371 4.30 8.96 -4.53
C VAL A 371 3.52 9.77 -3.50
N PRO A 372 4.12 10.74 -2.82
CA PRO A 372 3.43 11.49 -1.78
C PRO A 372 2.19 12.27 -2.28
N PRO A 373 1.33 12.76 -1.38
CA PRO A 373 0.16 13.56 -1.72
C PRO A 373 0.48 14.71 -2.70
N HIS A 374 -0.37 14.88 -3.74
CA HIS A 374 -0.17 15.88 -4.77
C HIS A 374 -1.43 16.16 -5.57
N GLU A 375 -1.37 17.23 -6.35
CA GLU A 375 -2.34 17.51 -7.41
C GLU A 375 -1.66 17.35 -8.77
N ALA A 376 -2.35 16.71 -9.72
CA ALA A 376 -1.90 16.58 -11.10
C ALA A 376 -3.10 16.69 -12.06
N HIS A 377 -2.98 17.51 -13.10
CA HIS A 377 -4.01 17.71 -14.13
C HIS A 377 -5.42 18.04 -13.58
N GLY A 378 -5.47 18.75 -12.44
CA GLY A 378 -6.73 19.14 -11.78
C GLY A 378 -7.40 18.00 -10.99
N VAL A 379 -6.69 16.90 -10.75
CA VAL A 379 -7.11 15.80 -9.88
C VAL A 379 -6.27 15.83 -8.62
N SER A 380 -6.94 15.78 -7.44
CA SER A 380 -6.28 15.65 -6.14
C SER A 380 -6.00 14.19 -5.81
N TYR A 381 -4.82 13.93 -5.25
CA TYR A 381 -4.39 12.64 -4.75
C TYR A 381 -3.95 12.81 -3.28
N PRO A 382 -4.89 12.93 -2.34
CA PRO A 382 -4.59 13.28 -0.95
C PRO A 382 -3.79 12.19 -0.21
N HIS A 383 -3.88 10.93 -0.63
CA HIS A 383 -3.06 9.83 -0.12
C HIS A 383 -1.92 9.46 -1.07
N GLY A 384 -1.66 10.30 -2.08
CA GLY A 384 -0.67 10.01 -3.10
C GLY A 384 -1.11 8.96 -4.13
N ARG A 385 -0.12 8.38 -4.81
CA ARG A 385 -0.32 7.32 -5.80
C ARG A 385 0.65 6.17 -5.53
N PHE A 386 0.19 4.94 -5.68
CA PHE A 386 1.08 3.79 -5.59
C PHE A 386 1.95 3.69 -6.86
N ILE A 387 3.26 3.54 -6.73
CA ILE A 387 4.17 3.42 -7.87
C ILE A 387 4.95 2.12 -7.82
N LEU A 388 5.08 1.46 -8.96
CA LEU A 388 5.86 0.22 -9.07
C LEU A 388 6.45 0.04 -10.47
N GLY A 389 7.52 -0.76 -10.54
CA GLY A 389 8.11 -1.23 -11.79
C GLY A 389 7.26 -2.35 -12.39
N SER A 390 6.64 -2.07 -13.53
CA SER A 390 5.82 -3.03 -14.27
C SER A 390 5.73 -2.65 -15.74
N VAL A 391 6.03 -3.61 -16.62
CA VAL A 391 5.78 -3.54 -18.05
C VAL A 391 5.12 -4.85 -18.51
N PRO A 392 4.44 -4.90 -19.66
CA PRO A 392 3.70 -6.10 -20.07
C PRO A 392 4.52 -7.39 -20.10
N GLU A 393 5.81 -7.29 -20.41
CA GLU A 393 6.73 -8.43 -20.55
C GLU A 393 7.41 -8.81 -19.22
N ARG A 394 7.40 -7.91 -18.24
CA ARG A 394 8.02 -8.08 -16.92
C ARG A 394 7.25 -7.27 -15.88
N HIS A 395 6.41 -7.94 -15.12
CA HIS A 395 5.50 -7.34 -14.14
C HIS A 395 5.50 -8.14 -12.82
N PRO A 396 5.06 -7.56 -11.70
CA PRO A 396 4.80 -8.27 -10.45
C PRO A 396 3.68 -9.30 -10.55
N ASP A 397 3.42 -9.99 -9.44
CA ASP A 397 2.27 -10.88 -9.31
C ASP A 397 0.96 -10.14 -9.62
N PRO A 398 0.19 -10.59 -10.62
CA PRO A 398 -1.00 -9.86 -11.07
C PRO A 398 -2.11 -9.80 -10.02
N VAL A 399 -2.18 -10.78 -9.09
CA VAL A 399 -3.18 -10.77 -8.01
C VAL A 399 -2.83 -9.71 -6.98
N ALA A 400 -1.54 -9.52 -6.72
CA ALA A 400 -1.08 -8.47 -5.83
C ALA A 400 -1.26 -7.07 -6.45
N GLU A 401 -0.98 -6.90 -7.76
CA GLU A 401 -1.29 -5.64 -8.46
C GLU A 401 -2.80 -5.34 -8.43
N ASP A 402 -3.65 -6.32 -8.74
CA ASP A 402 -5.11 -6.19 -8.70
C ASP A 402 -5.60 -5.82 -7.30
N PHE A 403 -5.00 -6.40 -6.24
CA PHE A 403 -5.30 -6.07 -4.85
C PHE A 403 -5.04 -4.60 -4.54
N VAL A 404 -3.85 -4.08 -4.89
CA VAL A 404 -3.50 -2.67 -4.67
C VAL A 404 -4.45 -1.74 -5.43
N GLU A 405 -4.77 -2.03 -6.69
CA GLU A 405 -5.74 -1.23 -7.47
C GLU A 405 -7.15 -1.29 -6.88
N ALA A 406 -7.53 -2.42 -6.28
CA ALA A 406 -8.86 -2.61 -5.68
C ALA A 406 -9.09 -1.73 -4.44
N GLN A 407 -8.05 -1.22 -3.80
CA GLN A 407 -8.18 -0.28 -2.69
C GLN A 407 -8.72 1.09 -3.13
N ARG A 408 -8.46 1.51 -4.38
CA ARG A 408 -9.01 2.71 -5.06
C ARG A 408 -8.58 4.06 -4.51
N VAL A 409 -7.90 4.14 -3.38
CA VAL A 409 -7.47 5.42 -2.77
C VAL A 409 -6.15 5.95 -3.34
N GLN A 410 -5.26 5.05 -3.76
CA GLN A 410 -3.95 5.35 -4.33
C GLN A 410 -3.82 4.75 -5.73
N PRO A 411 -4.28 5.46 -6.79
CA PRO A 411 -4.21 4.94 -8.15
C PRO A 411 -2.79 4.56 -8.55
N MET A 412 -2.64 3.40 -9.20
CA MET A 412 -1.34 2.85 -9.54
C MET A 412 -0.67 3.60 -10.69
N LEU A 413 0.63 3.85 -10.54
CA LEU A 413 1.53 4.39 -11.54
C LEU A 413 2.60 3.35 -11.88
N ARG A 414 2.62 2.87 -13.12
CA ARG A 414 3.57 1.88 -13.60
C ARG A 414 4.70 2.54 -14.36
N VAL A 415 5.94 2.16 -14.03
CA VAL A 415 7.16 2.64 -14.70
C VAL A 415 8.01 1.47 -15.19
N ASP A 416 8.86 1.73 -16.19
CA ASP A 416 9.73 0.70 -16.75
C ASP A 416 10.98 0.49 -15.87
N THR A 417 11.09 -0.68 -15.26
CA THR A 417 12.29 -1.16 -14.56
C THR A 417 12.93 -2.36 -15.25
N SER A 418 12.48 -2.72 -16.47
CA SER A 418 12.92 -3.92 -17.19
C SER A 418 14.40 -3.87 -17.63
N TRP A 419 14.99 -2.69 -17.66
CA TRP A 419 16.38 -2.43 -17.97
C TRP A 419 17.34 -2.70 -16.82
N LEU A 420 16.83 -2.75 -15.58
CA LEU A 420 17.57 -3.10 -14.37
C LEU A 420 17.64 -4.61 -14.14
N SER A 421 18.71 -5.08 -13.54
CA SER A 421 18.89 -6.51 -13.21
C SER A 421 17.97 -6.93 -12.07
N VAL A 422 17.88 -6.16 -11.00
CA VAL A 422 16.94 -6.37 -9.90
C VAL A 422 15.57 -5.91 -10.34
N GLY A 423 15.43 -4.71 -10.85
CA GLY A 423 14.24 -4.19 -11.48
C GLY A 423 13.31 -3.48 -10.51
N HIS A 424 13.83 -2.81 -9.51
CA HIS A 424 13.07 -2.10 -8.51
C HIS A 424 13.02 -0.59 -8.78
N VAL A 425 11.93 0.05 -8.42
CA VAL A 425 11.76 1.50 -8.60
C VAL A 425 12.69 2.30 -7.68
N ASP A 426 13.00 1.80 -6.50
CA ASP A 426 13.88 2.41 -5.50
C ASP A 426 15.36 2.49 -5.93
N GLU A 427 15.75 1.79 -7.00
CA GLU A 427 17.10 1.86 -7.55
C GLU A 427 17.39 3.23 -8.21
N TYR A 428 16.37 3.94 -8.73
CA TYR A 428 16.60 5.17 -9.49
C TYR A 428 15.72 6.37 -9.12
N LEU A 429 14.71 6.20 -8.26
CA LEU A 429 13.89 7.30 -7.77
C LEU A 429 13.60 7.19 -6.27
N SER A 430 13.36 8.34 -5.64
CA SER A 430 12.86 8.44 -4.27
C SER A 430 12.15 9.79 -4.08
N PHE A 431 11.37 9.93 -3.01
CA PHE A 431 10.65 11.16 -2.68
C PHE A 431 11.06 11.64 -1.30
N VAL A 432 11.45 12.92 -1.20
CA VAL A 432 11.90 13.53 0.05
C VAL A 432 11.17 14.85 0.33
N PRO A 433 11.01 15.26 1.59
CA PRO A 433 10.38 16.53 1.90
C PRO A 433 11.21 17.71 1.40
N ALA A 434 10.55 18.75 0.90
CA ALA A 434 11.19 19.98 0.45
C ALA A 434 10.35 21.20 0.78
N ASP A 435 11.00 22.36 0.95
CA ASP A 435 10.33 23.63 1.25
C ASP A 435 9.88 24.32 -0.06
N ASN A 436 9.10 23.61 -0.87
CA ASN A 436 8.48 24.11 -2.10
C ASN A 436 6.95 24.06 -2.00
N ALA A 437 6.24 24.51 -3.04
CA ALA A 437 4.77 24.57 -3.02
C ALA A 437 4.12 23.18 -2.95
N ARG A 438 4.81 22.13 -3.44
CA ARG A 438 4.34 20.74 -3.42
C ARG A 438 4.59 20.05 -2.07
N GLY A 439 5.53 20.56 -1.26
CA GLY A 439 5.94 19.96 0.01
C GLY A 439 6.98 18.85 -0.13
N TRP A 440 7.33 18.44 -1.36
CA TRP A 440 8.30 17.38 -1.61
C TRP A 440 9.06 17.57 -2.92
N GLN A 441 10.14 16.82 -3.06
CA GLN A 441 11.03 16.78 -4.21
C GLN A 441 11.23 15.33 -4.67
N MET A 442 11.21 15.09 -5.98
CA MET A 442 11.62 13.81 -6.53
C MET A 442 13.15 13.80 -6.70
N LEU A 443 13.82 12.83 -6.08
CA LEU A 443 15.20 12.48 -6.35
C LEU A 443 15.23 11.51 -7.52
N PHE A 444 16.10 11.76 -8.51
CA PHE A 444 16.12 10.96 -9.73
C PHE A 444 17.55 10.70 -10.21
N ALA A 445 17.90 9.44 -10.43
CA ALA A 445 19.21 9.02 -10.90
C ALA A 445 19.56 9.63 -12.26
N ARG A 446 20.81 10.10 -12.42
CA ARG A 446 21.28 10.73 -13.64
C ARG A 446 22.71 10.34 -13.98
N PRO A 447 22.94 9.26 -14.73
CA PRO A 447 24.27 8.81 -15.13
C PRO A 447 25.10 9.89 -15.83
N ALA A 448 24.50 10.66 -16.71
CA ALA A 448 25.18 11.75 -17.41
C ALA A 448 25.73 12.83 -16.47
N LEU A 449 25.16 13.00 -15.27
CA LEU A 449 25.68 13.94 -14.28
C LEU A 449 26.99 13.42 -13.67
N ALA A 450 27.02 12.14 -13.26
CA ALA A 450 28.21 11.53 -12.70
C ALA A 450 29.36 11.49 -13.71
N VAL A 451 29.09 11.08 -14.95
CA VAL A 451 30.09 11.11 -16.05
C VAL A 451 30.65 12.51 -16.23
N LYS A 452 29.79 13.53 -16.29
CA LYS A 452 30.21 14.93 -16.43
C LYS A 452 31.08 15.39 -15.26
N MET A 453 30.80 14.97 -14.03
CA MET A 453 31.64 15.30 -12.85
C MET A 453 33.04 14.71 -13.00
N LEU A 454 33.14 13.45 -13.43
CA LEU A 454 34.42 12.78 -13.69
C LEU A 454 35.20 13.43 -14.84
N GLU A 455 34.53 13.79 -15.96
CA GLU A 455 35.15 14.51 -17.08
C GLU A 455 35.70 15.88 -16.65
N GLN A 456 34.99 16.60 -15.81
CA GLN A 456 35.46 17.87 -15.25
C GLN A 456 36.70 17.69 -14.38
N LEU A 457 36.72 16.62 -13.58
CA LEU A 457 37.87 16.30 -12.75
C LEU A 457 39.11 15.95 -13.59
N GLN A 458 38.93 15.13 -14.64
CA GLN A 458 39.98 14.81 -15.59
C GLN A 458 40.51 16.07 -16.29
N ALA A 459 39.61 16.97 -16.76
CA ALA A 459 39.99 18.23 -17.39
C ALA A 459 40.76 19.17 -16.47
N GLN A 460 40.61 19.06 -15.16
CA GLN A 460 41.39 19.78 -14.16
C GLN A 460 42.73 19.12 -13.84
N GLY A 461 43.08 18.03 -14.51
CA GLY A 461 44.34 17.30 -14.32
C GLY A 461 44.32 16.38 -13.09
N GLN A 462 43.13 15.97 -12.62
CA GLN A 462 42.91 15.06 -11.50
C GLN A 462 42.47 13.66 -11.96
N GLY A 463 42.81 13.25 -13.17
CA GLY A 463 42.42 11.96 -13.72
C GLY A 463 43.00 10.74 -13.01
N ASP A 464 44.01 10.93 -12.18
CA ASP A 464 44.63 9.92 -11.30
C ASP A 464 43.91 9.75 -9.95
N ALA A 465 42.97 10.65 -9.59
CA ALA A 465 42.11 10.47 -8.41
C ALA A 465 41.33 9.14 -8.48
N ARG A 466 41.20 8.46 -7.34
CA ARG A 466 40.67 7.10 -7.32
C ARG A 466 39.27 7.03 -6.76
N MET A 467 38.45 6.20 -7.38
CA MET A 467 37.17 5.72 -6.85
C MET A 467 37.36 4.38 -6.17
N HIS A 468 36.49 4.07 -5.21
CA HIS A 468 36.39 2.77 -4.53
C HIS A 468 37.71 2.33 -3.90
N GLU A 469 38.45 3.27 -3.31
CA GLU A 469 39.76 3.01 -2.70
C GLU A 469 39.64 1.97 -1.58
N GLY A 470 40.44 0.89 -1.70
CA GLY A 470 40.43 -0.23 -0.75
C GLY A 470 39.22 -1.18 -0.85
N LYS A 471 38.27 -0.96 -1.79
CA LYS A 471 37.09 -1.81 -1.98
C LYS A 471 37.36 -2.95 -2.97
N TRP A 472 36.53 -4.03 -2.84
CA TRP A 472 36.67 -5.25 -3.62
C TRP A 472 35.31 -5.72 -4.16
N TRP A 473 35.27 -6.00 -5.47
CA TRP A 473 34.23 -6.83 -6.05
C TRP A 473 34.50 -8.32 -5.77
N TRP A 474 33.51 -9.18 -6.03
CA TRP A 474 33.68 -10.62 -5.93
C TRP A 474 34.80 -11.20 -6.82
N TRP A 475 35.13 -10.49 -7.91
CA TRP A 475 36.11 -10.89 -8.94
C TRP A 475 37.44 -10.13 -8.88
N GLY A 476 37.59 -9.19 -8.01
CA GLY A 476 38.84 -8.45 -7.86
C GLY A 476 38.71 -7.05 -7.26
N PRO A 477 39.79 -6.26 -7.22
CA PRO A 477 39.76 -4.89 -6.71
C PRO A 477 38.75 -4.03 -7.47
N ALA A 478 37.99 -3.22 -6.72
CA ALA A 478 37.07 -2.24 -7.28
C ALA A 478 37.72 -0.90 -7.58
N GLU A 479 38.86 -0.62 -6.96
CA GLU A 479 39.60 0.63 -7.07
C GLU A 479 40.04 0.92 -8.50
N ARG A 480 39.63 2.09 -9.03
CA ARG A 480 39.99 2.59 -10.38
C ARG A 480 40.22 4.10 -10.34
N SER A 481 41.14 4.59 -11.17
CA SER A 481 41.28 6.03 -11.37
C SER A 481 40.16 6.59 -12.23
N VAL A 482 39.91 7.90 -12.16
CA VAL A 482 38.97 8.61 -13.04
C VAL A 482 39.30 8.37 -14.51
N ASP A 483 40.60 8.40 -14.88
CA ASP A 483 41.04 8.11 -16.26
C ASP A 483 40.67 6.68 -16.69
N GLU A 484 40.80 5.70 -15.80
CA GLU A 484 40.45 4.30 -16.08
C GLU A 484 38.94 4.11 -16.20
N VAL A 485 38.15 4.79 -15.37
CA VAL A 485 36.67 4.75 -15.42
C VAL A 485 36.17 5.37 -16.73
N LEU A 486 36.65 6.57 -17.09
CA LEU A 486 36.25 7.24 -18.33
C LEU A 486 36.75 6.56 -19.61
N ALA A 487 37.86 5.81 -19.53
CA ALA A 487 38.39 5.02 -20.66
C ALA A 487 37.68 3.66 -20.85
N ASP A 488 36.82 3.25 -19.91
CA ASP A 488 36.04 2.02 -20.01
C ASP A 488 34.86 2.20 -20.97
N ALA A 489 35.02 1.73 -22.21
CA ALA A 489 34.04 1.94 -23.25
C ALA A 489 32.70 1.24 -22.98
N ASP A 490 32.72 0.08 -22.33
CA ASP A 490 31.51 -0.69 -22.00
C ASP A 490 30.73 0.01 -20.88
N LEU A 491 31.42 0.46 -19.83
CA LEU A 491 30.83 1.23 -18.75
C LEU A 491 30.21 2.53 -19.27
N MET A 492 30.92 3.29 -20.12
CA MET A 492 30.42 4.54 -20.69
C MET A 492 29.22 4.31 -21.63
N ALA A 493 29.22 3.23 -22.40
CA ALA A 493 28.10 2.87 -23.25
C ALA A 493 26.84 2.52 -22.42
N THR A 494 26.98 1.72 -21.36
CA THR A 494 25.89 1.40 -20.43
C THR A 494 25.28 2.69 -19.87
N ASN A 495 26.10 3.58 -19.30
CA ASN A 495 25.60 4.84 -18.72
C ASN A 495 24.92 5.75 -19.76
N GLN A 496 25.32 5.70 -21.02
CA GLN A 496 24.66 6.43 -22.09
C GLN A 496 23.32 5.81 -22.49
N GLU A 497 23.23 4.48 -22.55
CA GLU A 497 22.00 3.73 -22.86
C GLU A 497 20.98 3.90 -21.75
N ASP A 498 21.39 3.71 -20.50
CA ASP A 498 20.54 3.85 -19.31
C ASP A 498 20.03 5.29 -19.14
N GLN A 499 20.86 6.30 -19.45
CA GLN A 499 20.44 7.71 -19.45
C GLN A 499 19.28 7.94 -20.43
N VAL A 500 19.28 7.32 -21.62
CA VAL A 500 18.19 7.47 -22.59
C VAL A 500 16.90 6.84 -22.07
N ILE A 501 16.98 5.70 -21.40
CA ILE A 501 15.82 5.04 -20.77
C ILE A 501 15.28 5.93 -19.65
N LEU A 502 16.15 6.38 -18.75
CA LEU A 502 15.80 7.26 -17.64
C LEU A 502 15.20 8.59 -18.11
N ASP A 503 15.67 9.18 -19.21
CA ASP A 503 15.07 10.39 -19.79
C ASP A 503 13.62 10.13 -20.25
N GLY A 504 13.30 8.94 -20.75
CA GLY A 504 11.95 8.52 -21.12
C GLY A 504 11.04 8.35 -19.89
N ILE A 505 11.52 7.67 -18.86
CA ILE A 505 10.80 7.49 -17.58
C ILE A 505 10.56 8.84 -16.90
N LEU A 506 11.58 9.71 -16.88
CA LEU A 506 11.44 11.05 -16.32
C LEU A 506 10.37 11.88 -17.05
N ALA A 507 10.31 11.78 -18.37
CA ALA A 507 9.28 12.48 -19.16
C ALA A 507 7.87 11.96 -18.82
N GLN A 508 7.70 10.63 -18.64
CA GLN A 508 6.46 10.03 -18.17
C GLN A 508 6.09 10.54 -16.78
N LEU A 509 7.01 10.49 -15.80
CA LEU A 509 6.76 10.92 -14.42
C LEU A 509 6.43 12.41 -14.33
N LYS A 510 7.11 13.25 -15.09
CA LYS A 510 6.80 14.69 -15.17
C LYS A 510 5.40 14.96 -15.70
N ASP A 511 4.96 14.22 -16.70
CA ASP A 511 3.60 14.32 -17.21
C ASP A 511 2.58 13.79 -16.17
N GLU A 512 2.74 12.56 -15.74
CA GLU A 512 1.79 11.88 -14.81
C GLU A 512 1.60 12.61 -13.47
N LEU A 513 2.68 13.19 -12.93
CA LEU A 513 2.69 13.89 -11.66
C LEU A 513 2.60 15.42 -11.79
N ALA A 514 2.53 15.92 -13.02
CA ALA A 514 2.57 17.36 -13.35
C ALA A 514 3.77 18.08 -12.70
N LEU A 515 4.99 17.49 -12.78
CA LEU A 515 6.20 18.02 -12.13
C LEU A 515 6.87 19.12 -12.96
N GLY A 516 7.24 20.22 -12.29
CA GLY A 516 8.15 21.23 -12.82
C GLY A 516 9.62 20.77 -12.86
N GLU A 517 10.47 21.51 -13.60
CA GLU A 517 11.91 21.24 -13.63
C GLU A 517 12.58 21.42 -12.26
N ASP A 518 12.07 22.33 -11.44
CA ASP A 518 12.52 22.67 -10.11
C ASP A 518 12.01 21.73 -9.01
N GLU A 519 11.14 20.78 -9.37
CA GLU A 519 10.61 19.75 -8.45
C GLU A 519 11.33 18.40 -8.62
N VAL A 520 12.42 18.36 -9.41
CA VAL A 520 13.26 17.18 -9.60
C VAL A 520 14.70 17.51 -9.23
N THR A 521 15.29 16.75 -8.33
CA THR A 521 16.71 16.80 -7.99
C THR A 521 17.43 15.64 -8.64
N TYR A 522 18.34 15.95 -9.57
CA TYR A 522 19.15 14.93 -10.23
C TYR A 522 20.30 14.49 -9.34
N MET A 523 20.44 13.18 -9.16
CA MET A 523 21.45 12.56 -8.31
C MET A 523 22.56 11.93 -9.18
N PRO A 524 23.86 12.18 -8.87
CA PRO A 524 24.95 11.54 -9.61
C PRO A 524 24.92 10.02 -9.36
N PHE A 525 24.96 9.27 -10.45
CA PHE A 525 24.80 7.83 -10.41
C PHE A 525 25.54 7.19 -11.60
N LEU A 526 26.29 6.12 -11.37
CA LEU A 526 26.92 5.32 -12.41
C LEU A 526 26.44 3.90 -12.34
N GLU A 527 26.19 3.30 -13.49
CA GLU A 527 25.73 1.94 -13.64
C GLU A 527 26.66 1.12 -14.52
N PHE A 528 26.67 -0.19 -14.34
CA PHE A 528 27.34 -1.11 -15.22
C PHE A 528 26.45 -2.30 -15.55
N ALA A 529 26.61 -2.84 -16.76
CA ALA A 529 25.82 -3.95 -17.23
C ALA A 529 26.32 -5.28 -16.67
N ILE A 530 25.36 -6.10 -16.19
CA ILE A 530 25.58 -7.50 -15.85
C ILE A 530 24.60 -8.40 -16.63
N SER A 531 24.69 -9.71 -16.45
CA SER A 531 23.69 -10.61 -17.02
C SER A 531 22.33 -10.34 -16.40
N GLY A 532 21.42 -9.77 -17.18
CA GLY A 532 20.04 -9.50 -16.77
C GLY A 532 19.67 -8.01 -16.71
N GLY A 533 20.58 -7.08 -16.90
CA GLY A 533 20.33 -5.64 -16.88
C GLY A 533 21.46 -4.84 -16.25
N SER A 534 21.20 -3.59 -15.99
CA SER A 534 22.12 -2.68 -15.29
C SER A 534 22.00 -2.81 -13.77
N VAL A 535 23.08 -2.51 -13.06
CA VAL A 535 23.16 -2.37 -11.61
C VAL A 535 24.09 -1.22 -11.24
N ALA A 536 24.01 -0.71 -10.03
CA ALA A 536 24.84 0.38 -9.53
C ALA A 536 26.34 0.04 -9.62
N TYR A 537 27.12 0.87 -10.30
CA TYR A 537 28.58 0.79 -10.34
C TYR A 537 29.24 1.42 -9.10
N GLN A 538 28.70 2.54 -8.64
CA GLN A 538 29.00 3.11 -7.33
C GLN A 538 27.77 2.95 -6.44
N PRO A 539 27.91 2.88 -5.11
CA PRO A 539 26.74 2.81 -4.24
C PRO A 539 25.69 3.86 -4.59
N GLY A 540 24.47 3.40 -4.82
CA GLY A 540 23.38 4.19 -5.40
C GLY A 540 22.91 5.30 -4.47
N SER A 541 23.06 6.55 -4.90
CA SER A 541 22.73 7.73 -4.08
C SER A 541 21.22 7.99 -3.96
N VAL A 542 20.40 7.30 -4.73
CA VAL A 542 18.93 7.43 -4.73
C VAL A 542 18.27 6.37 -3.85
N ASN A 543 18.88 5.18 -3.77
CA ASN A 543 18.45 4.09 -2.89
C ASN A 543 18.85 4.41 -1.44
N LEU A 544 18.22 5.42 -0.87
CA LEU A 544 18.52 5.98 0.45
C LEU A 544 17.38 5.77 1.44
N LEU A 545 17.69 5.64 2.73
CA LEU A 545 16.70 5.66 3.77
C LEU A 545 16.34 7.11 4.12
N HIS A 546 15.08 7.45 4.00
CA HIS A 546 14.53 8.73 4.40
C HIS A 546 13.81 8.63 5.76
N PHE A 547 14.08 9.56 6.67
CA PHE A 547 13.41 9.68 7.97
C PHE A 547 13.34 11.15 8.42
N ASP A 548 12.14 11.69 8.41
CA ASP A 548 11.83 13.10 8.65
C ASP A 548 12.66 14.05 7.74
N ARG A 549 13.50 14.90 8.29
CA ARG A 549 14.44 15.77 7.54
C ARG A 549 15.86 15.20 7.48
N HIS A 550 16.01 13.90 7.65
CA HIS A 550 17.29 13.19 7.58
C HIS A 550 17.25 12.15 6.45
N VAL A 551 18.40 11.94 5.85
CA VAL A 551 18.63 10.87 4.88
C VAL A 551 19.89 10.12 5.20
N LEU A 552 19.85 8.78 5.12
CA LEU A 552 21.03 7.92 5.20
C LEU A 552 21.32 7.41 3.79
N VAL A 553 22.46 7.82 3.26
CA VAL A 553 22.91 7.53 1.90
C VAL A 553 24.07 6.53 1.98
N ALA A 554 24.11 5.59 1.07
CA ALA A 554 25.28 4.74 0.86
C ALA A 554 26.53 5.58 0.59
N ASP A 555 27.65 5.24 1.18
CA ASP A 555 28.92 5.93 0.92
C ASP A 555 29.33 5.72 -0.55
N PRO A 556 29.40 6.76 -1.39
CA PRO A 556 29.67 6.61 -2.81
C PRO A 556 31.11 6.20 -3.12
N PHE A 557 32.04 6.27 -2.16
CA PHE A 557 33.46 6.00 -2.36
C PHE A 557 34.01 6.64 -3.64
N GLY A 558 33.63 7.89 -3.87
CA GLY A 558 34.01 8.67 -5.05
C GLY A 558 35.47 9.13 -5.02
N PRO A 559 35.95 9.76 -6.10
CA PRO A 559 37.32 10.25 -6.14
C PRO A 559 37.51 11.41 -5.16
N GLU A 560 38.56 11.33 -4.35
CA GLU A 560 38.91 12.37 -3.41
C GLU A 560 39.85 13.43 -4.02
N VAL A 561 39.44 14.68 -3.92
CA VAL A 561 40.24 15.85 -4.31
C VAL A 561 40.33 16.85 -3.17
N GLY A 562 41.55 17.17 -2.80
CA GLY A 562 41.79 18.07 -1.65
C GLY A 562 41.32 17.49 -0.31
N GLY A 563 41.17 16.17 -0.21
CA GLY A 563 40.74 15.47 0.99
C GLY A 563 39.20 15.38 1.14
N ALA A 564 38.47 15.56 0.06
CA ALA A 564 37.00 15.40 0.04
C ALA A 564 36.54 14.66 -1.21
N ASP A 565 35.60 13.74 -1.01
CA ASP A 565 34.89 12.98 -2.06
C ASP A 565 33.98 13.94 -2.84
N ILE A 566 34.14 13.97 -4.17
CA ILE A 566 33.38 14.89 -5.03
C ILE A 566 31.88 14.56 -5.08
N PHE A 567 31.51 13.27 -4.99
CA PHE A 567 30.11 12.87 -4.99
C PHE A 567 29.44 13.22 -3.66
N LYS A 568 30.12 13.01 -2.52
CA LYS A 568 29.60 13.46 -1.21
C LYS A 568 29.39 14.97 -1.19
N GLN A 569 30.34 15.75 -1.71
CA GLN A 569 30.20 17.22 -1.78
C GLN A 569 29.00 17.66 -2.62
N ASP A 570 28.75 16.99 -3.74
CA ASP A 570 27.60 17.27 -4.62
C ASP A 570 26.30 16.86 -3.93
N LEU A 571 26.25 15.68 -3.28
CA LEU A 571 25.10 15.18 -2.54
C LEU A 571 24.77 16.07 -1.34
N ASP A 572 25.78 16.46 -0.54
CA ASP A 572 25.61 17.38 0.59
C ASP A 572 25.03 18.73 0.13
N THR A 573 25.47 19.20 -1.04
CA THR A 573 24.96 20.45 -1.61
C THR A 573 23.50 20.30 -2.04
N ARG A 574 23.17 19.30 -2.87
CA ARG A 574 21.81 19.11 -3.42
C ARG A 574 20.78 18.81 -2.35
N LEU A 575 21.10 17.88 -1.47
CA LEU A 575 20.20 17.46 -0.39
C LEU A 575 20.11 18.52 0.70
N GLY A 576 21.22 19.23 0.98
CA GLY A 576 21.23 20.37 1.89
C GLY A 576 20.40 21.56 1.41
N GLU A 577 20.35 21.83 0.09
CA GLU A 577 19.48 22.84 -0.52
C GLU A 577 17.99 22.52 -0.31
N LEU A 578 17.63 21.24 -0.15
CA LEU A 578 16.28 20.80 0.20
C LEU A 578 15.98 20.87 1.72
N GLY A 579 16.97 21.27 2.53
CA GLY A 579 16.85 21.32 3.99
C GLY A 579 17.01 19.97 4.66
N LEU A 580 17.68 19.01 4.00
CA LEU A 580 17.92 17.68 4.54
C LEU A 580 19.28 17.60 5.24
N THR A 581 19.36 16.78 6.28
CA THR A 581 20.62 16.40 6.93
C THR A 581 21.10 15.06 6.37
N VAL A 582 22.28 15.06 5.75
CA VAL A 582 22.82 13.88 5.08
C VAL A 582 23.72 13.09 6.04
N HIS A 583 23.49 11.79 6.10
CA HIS A 583 24.35 10.82 6.78
C HIS A 583 24.86 9.81 5.76
N TYR A 584 26.07 9.30 5.97
CA TYR A 584 26.66 8.27 5.09
C TYR A 584 26.94 6.99 5.87
N VAL A 585 26.75 5.86 5.21
CA VAL A 585 27.06 4.54 5.76
C VAL A 585 27.82 3.70 4.73
N ASP A 586 28.82 2.96 5.19
CA ASP A 586 29.50 1.95 4.37
C ASP A 586 28.61 0.70 4.28
N ASP A 587 28.07 0.46 3.12
CA ASP A 587 27.23 -0.69 2.80
C ASP A 587 27.85 -1.63 1.75
N TRP A 588 29.11 -1.35 1.35
CA TRP A 588 29.78 -1.99 0.24
C TRP A 588 29.79 -3.52 0.32
N ASP A 589 30.29 -4.07 1.42
CA ASP A 589 30.56 -5.49 1.51
C ASP A 589 29.32 -6.36 1.64
N THR A 590 28.28 -5.86 2.27
CA THR A 590 27.07 -6.63 2.54
C THR A 590 25.96 -6.34 1.53
N TYR A 591 25.82 -5.10 1.08
CA TYR A 591 24.68 -4.67 0.26
C TYR A 591 25.09 -4.29 -1.17
N HIS A 592 25.95 -3.30 -1.39
CA HIS A 592 26.26 -2.77 -2.70
C HIS A 592 26.75 -3.83 -3.69
N ARG A 593 27.77 -4.61 -3.33
CA ARG A 593 28.26 -5.67 -4.22
C ARG A 593 27.34 -6.86 -4.41
N ASN A 594 26.17 -6.85 -3.73
CA ASN A 594 25.06 -7.78 -3.89
C ASN A 594 23.86 -7.15 -4.60
N ASN A 595 24.04 -5.99 -5.24
CA ASN A 595 23.11 -5.25 -6.09
C ASN A 595 21.96 -4.57 -5.32
N GLY A 596 22.23 -4.00 -4.16
CA GLY A 596 21.28 -3.15 -3.44
C GLY A 596 22.01 -2.30 -2.41
N GLU A 597 21.36 -1.28 -1.86
CA GLU A 597 21.97 -0.30 -0.97
C GLU A 597 21.14 -0.08 0.31
N THR A 598 21.27 1.11 0.87
CA THR A 598 20.75 1.49 2.19
C THR A 598 19.22 1.33 2.28
N HIS A 599 18.44 1.72 1.25
CA HIS A 599 16.99 1.56 1.26
C HIS A 599 16.60 0.07 1.26
N CYS A 600 17.18 -0.71 0.35
CA CYS A 600 16.96 -2.16 0.28
C CYS A 600 17.23 -2.87 1.62
N ALA A 601 18.19 -2.35 2.42
CA ALA A 601 18.64 -2.92 3.69
C ALA A 601 17.76 -2.55 4.88
N THR A 602 16.83 -1.58 4.74
CA THR A 602 16.06 -0.98 5.83
C THR A 602 14.59 -0.87 5.46
N ASN A 603 13.73 -0.65 6.45
CA ASN A 603 12.34 -0.27 6.25
C ASN A 603 11.92 0.70 7.35
N ALA A 604 10.82 1.41 7.20
CA ALA A 604 10.40 2.41 8.17
C ALA A 604 8.89 2.39 8.40
N LEU A 605 8.49 2.35 9.67
CA LEU A 605 7.12 2.62 10.07
C LEU A 605 6.90 4.13 10.15
N ARG A 606 5.74 4.56 9.70
CA ARG A 606 5.32 5.96 9.75
C ARG A 606 4.15 6.14 10.72
N VAL A 607 4.01 7.34 11.25
CA VAL A 607 2.87 7.72 12.09
C VAL A 607 1.71 8.11 11.19
N VAL A 608 0.58 7.44 11.33
CA VAL A 608 -0.66 7.82 10.65
C VAL A 608 -1.22 9.08 11.31
N PRO A 609 -1.58 10.13 10.56
CA PRO A 609 -2.22 11.31 11.13
C PRO A 609 -3.58 10.98 11.76
N ASP A 610 -3.88 11.59 12.91
CA ASP A 610 -5.13 11.35 13.65
C ASP A 610 -6.39 11.83 12.88
N ASP A 611 -6.21 12.66 11.83
CA ASP A 611 -7.26 13.26 11.02
C ASP A 611 -7.26 12.76 9.56
N ASP A 612 -6.58 11.64 9.29
CA ASP A 612 -6.47 11.08 7.93
C ASP A 612 -7.74 10.30 7.53
N ALA A 613 -8.76 11.01 7.12
CA ALA A 613 -10.04 10.47 6.66
C ALA A 613 -9.97 10.06 5.18
N TRP A 614 -9.56 8.83 4.89
CA TRP A 614 -9.38 8.31 3.53
C TRP A 614 -10.63 8.45 2.63
N TRP A 615 -11.83 8.49 3.19
CA TRP A 615 -13.09 8.65 2.45
C TRP A 615 -13.29 10.04 1.85
N GLU A 616 -12.59 11.07 2.33
CA GLU A 616 -12.62 12.41 1.75
C GLU A 616 -11.89 12.48 0.40
N ALA A 617 -11.14 11.43 0.04
CA ALA A 617 -10.49 11.33 -1.26
C ALA A 617 -11.47 11.23 -2.45
N GLY A 618 -12.78 11.06 -2.21
CA GLY A 618 -13.81 11.06 -3.25
C GLY A 618 -13.75 9.88 -4.20
N ARG A 619 -13.24 8.72 -3.79
CA ARG A 619 -13.00 7.57 -4.67
C ARG A 619 -13.54 6.26 -4.14
#